data_95442e444587a48d7a7754bbad9ce1a4
#
_entry.id   95442e444587a48d7a7754bbad9ce1a4
#
_cell.length_a   1.000
_cell.length_b   1.000
_cell.length_c   1.000
_cell.angle_alpha   90.00
_cell.angle_beta   90.00
_cell.angle_gamma   90.00
#
_symmetry.space_group_name_H-M   'P 1'
#
loop_
_entity.id
_entity.type
_entity.pdbx_description
1 polymer ?
#
loop_
_entity_poly.entity_id
_entity_poly.type
_entity_poly.pdbx_seq_one_letter_code
_entity_poly.pdbx_strand_id
1 'polypeptide(L)'
;MPIPTSPPAAERQLLRDTVRSRIRDAIVDGTLEPGERLHDDELIAWLQVSRTPIREALGDLVRAGLVEMAPNRYTRVATPRAEEAIEAVQTLGVLFGGAVRLAVPLLTAGVTAQIVAGIDACLADLDAEDGPALNAHTVALFSTYVDHCGNASLQRVCRDVTDGLAYKLRLPNIVQVLNWAGMAEQYRLLRQATLDGDPITAELAAEALHELPGERPAPARGGGPGPVAAQPVVEAQPVVEAQPVVGA
;
A
#
# COMPACT_ATOMS: atom_id res chain seq x y z
N MET A 1 -29.09 -8.01 -35.24
CA MET A 1 -27.69 -8.41 -35.35
C MET A 1 -27.42 -9.38 -34.19
N PRO A 2 -27.09 -10.65 -34.43
CA PRO A 2 -26.79 -11.58 -33.34
C PRO A 2 -25.47 -11.10 -32.68
N ILE A 3 -25.54 -10.81 -31.40
CA ILE A 3 -24.33 -10.49 -30.59
C ILE A 3 -23.53 -11.79 -30.45
N PRO A 4 -22.26 -11.85 -30.86
CA PRO A 4 -21.45 -13.03 -30.62
C PRO A 4 -21.43 -13.33 -29.13
N THR A 5 -21.65 -14.58 -28.74
CA THR A 5 -21.51 -15.05 -27.36
C THR A 5 -20.04 -14.94 -26.97
N SER A 6 -19.64 -13.78 -26.46
CA SER A 6 -18.36 -13.63 -25.77
C SER A 6 -18.39 -14.49 -24.51
N PRO A 7 -17.27 -15.11 -24.09
CA PRO A 7 -17.21 -15.83 -22.82
C PRO A 7 -17.75 -14.91 -21.70
N PRO A 8 -18.41 -15.48 -20.67
CA PRO A 8 -18.97 -14.72 -19.57
C PRO A 8 -17.96 -13.73 -18.98
N ALA A 9 -18.41 -12.53 -18.62
CA ALA A 9 -17.53 -11.51 -18.03
C ALA A 9 -16.74 -12.05 -16.81
N ALA A 10 -17.37 -12.92 -16.01
CA ALA A 10 -16.77 -13.59 -14.88
C ALA A 10 -15.55 -14.46 -15.26
N GLU A 11 -15.62 -15.20 -16.36
CA GLU A 11 -14.52 -16.09 -16.81
C GLU A 11 -13.31 -15.30 -17.30
N ARG A 12 -13.54 -14.18 -17.98
CA ARG A 12 -12.48 -13.23 -18.39
C ARG A 12 -11.83 -12.53 -17.19
N GLN A 13 -12.61 -12.18 -16.17
CA GLN A 13 -12.10 -11.59 -14.95
C GLN A 13 -11.23 -12.58 -14.17
N LEU A 14 -11.68 -13.82 -14.02
CA LEU A 14 -10.90 -14.89 -13.38
C LEU A 14 -9.56 -15.14 -14.09
N LEU A 15 -9.56 -15.13 -15.44
CA LEU A 15 -8.33 -15.34 -16.21
C LEU A 15 -7.36 -14.17 -16.03
N ARG A 16 -7.84 -12.91 -16.08
CA ARG A 16 -7.04 -11.72 -15.82
C ARG A 16 -6.43 -11.75 -14.42
N ASP A 17 -7.24 -12.08 -13.41
CA ASP A 17 -6.79 -12.13 -12.02
C ASP A 17 -5.75 -13.25 -11.80
N THR A 18 -5.90 -14.39 -12.47
CA THR A 18 -4.91 -15.49 -12.47
C THR A 18 -3.59 -15.03 -13.11
N VAL A 19 -3.66 -14.36 -14.25
CA VAL A 19 -2.48 -13.83 -14.96
C VAL A 19 -1.77 -12.80 -14.10
N ARG A 20 -2.53 -11.84 -13.54
CA ARG A 20 -1.99 -10.82 -12.63
C ARG A 20 -1.28 -11.46 -11.44
N SER A 21 -1.90 -12.45 -10.79
CA SER A 21 -1.31 -13.13 -9.63
C SER A 21 -0.01 -13.85 -9.99
N ARG A 22 0.04 -14.56 -11.11
CA ARG A 22 1.26 -15.26 -11.52
C ARG A 22 2.43 -14.32 -11.83
N ILE A 23 2.17 -13.21 -12.52
CA ILE A 23 3.21 -12.20 -12.79
C ILE A 23 3.65 -11.53 -11.48
N ARG A 24 2.70 -11.15 -10.62
CA ARG A 24 2.98 -10.59 -9.29
C ARG A 24 3.87 -11.53 -8.47
N ASP A 25 3.51 -12.80 -8.38
CA ASP A 25 4.24 -13.78 -7.59
C ASP A 25 5.68 -13.93 -8.11
N ALA A 26 5.88 -13.97 -9.44
CA ALA A 26 7.20 -14.02 -10.06
C ALA A 26 8.04 -12.74 -9.82
N ILE A 27 7.40 -11.57 -9.69
CA ILE A 27 8.09 -10.33 -9.29
C ILE A 27 8.44 -10.38 -7.80
N VAL A 28 7.51 -10.84 -6.97
CA VAL A 28 7.70 -10.86 -5.51
C VAL A 28 8.69 -11.94 -5.08
N ASP A 29 8.76 -13.09 -5.74
CA ASP A 29 9.76 -14.14 -5.44
C ASP A 29 11.14 -13.89 -6.08
N GLY A 30 11.22 -12.91 -7.00
CA GLY A 30 12.46 -12.53 -7.68
C GLY A 30 12.76 -13.33 -8.95
N THR A 31 11.85 -14.17 -9.42
CA THR A 31 11.94 -14.86 -10.72
C THR A 31 12.00 -13.83 -11.87
N LEU A 32 11.24 -12.73 -11.73
CA LEU A 32 11.35 -11.55 -12.58
C LEU A 32 12.11 -10.47 -11.81
N GLU A 33 13.28 -10.11 -12.28
CA GLU A 33 14.21 -9.21 -11.56
C GLU A 33 13.82 -7.73 -11.66
N PRO A 34 14.18 -6.87 -10.68
CA PRO A 34 13.97 -5.43 -10.76
C PRO A 34 14.59 -4.84 -12.02
N GLY A 35 13.81 -4.07 -12.78
CA GLY A 35 14.21 -3.45 -14.05
C GLY A 35 14.16 -4.36 -15.26
N GLU A 36 13.87 -5.67 -15.09
CA GLU A 36 13.74 -6.62 -16.17
C GLU A 36 12.61 -6.22 -17.14
N ARG A 37 12.86 -6.32 -18.42
CA ARG A 37 11.86 -6.02 -19.47
C ARG A 37 10.86 -7.15 -19.60
N LEU A 38 9.59 -6.79 -19.60
CA LEU A 38 8.48 -7.69 -19.80
C LEU A 38 7.99 -7.63 -21.24
N HIS A 39 8.20 -8.72 -21.99
CA HIS A 39 7.79 -8.82 -23.39
C HIS A 39 6.45 -9.59 -23.50
N ASP A 40 5.46 -8.98 -24.18
CA ASP A 40 4.12 -9.58 -24.34
C ASP A 40 4.22 -11.03 -24.85
N ASP A 41 5.09 -11.29 -25.84
CA ASP A 41 5.19 -12.61 -26.50
C ASP A 41 5.79 -13.69 -25.57
N GLU A 42 6.73 -13.32 -24.69
CA GLU A 42 7.30 -14.22 -23.68
C GLU A 42 6.27 -14.52 -22.57
N LEU A 43 5.53 -13.51 -22.12
CA LEU A 43 4.44 -13.69 -21.15
C LEU A 43 3.30 -14.56 -21.71
N ILE A 44 2.95 -14.38 -23.00
CA ILE A 44 1.98 -15.24 -23.70
C ILE A 44 2.46 -16.68 -23.74
N ALA A 45 3.73 -16.90 -24.10
CA ALA A 45 4.32 -18.23 -24.15
C ALA A 45 4.37 -18.91 -22.76
N TRP A 46 4.74 -18.17 -21.72
CA TRP A 46 4.82 -18.67 -20.36
C TRP A 46 3.44 -18.99 -19.76
N LEU A 47 2.48 -18.05 -19.91
CA LEU A 47 1.18 -18.17 -19.23
C LEU A 47 0.12 -18.89 -20.08
N GLN A 48 0.41 -19.16 -21.35
CA GLN A 48 -0.48 -19.85 -22.31
C GLN A 48 -1.86 -19.17 -22.46
N VAL A 49 -1.85 -17.84 -22.50
CA VAL A 49 -3.04 -17.02 -22.67
C VAL A 49 -2.89 -16.04 -23.85
N SER A 50 -3.99 -15.43 -24.31
CA SER A 50 -3.94 -14.43 -25.36
C SER A 50 -3.37 -13.09 -24.85
N ARG A 51 -3.05 -12.18 -25.77
CA ARG A 51 -2.46 -10.87 -25.47
C ARG A 51 -3.34 -9.96 -24.61
N THR A 52 -4.67 -10.04 -24.75
CA THR A 52 -5.59 -9.16 -24.02
C THR A 52 -5.50 -9.30 -22.51
N PRO A 53 -5.64 -10.50 -21.88
CA PRO A 53 -5.51 -10.65 -20.43
C PRO A 53 -4.11 -10.29 -19.91
N ILE A 54 -3.04 -10.47 -20.71
CA ILE A 54 -1.67 -10.02 -20.36
C ILE A 54 -1.65 -8.50 -20.20
N ARG A 55 -2.16 -7.76 -21.18
CA ARG A 55 -2.13 -6.29 -21.16
C ARG A 55 -3.01 -5.71 -20.06
N GLU A 56 -4.16 -6.31 -19.79
CA GLU A 56 -5.02 -5.95 -18.66
C GLU A 56 -4.30 -6.18 -17.32
N ALA A 57 -3.69 -7.35 -17.13
CA ALA A 57 -2.93 -7.68 -15.93
C ALA A 57 -1.72 -6.75 -15.72
N LEU A 58 -0.96 -6.46 -16.79
CA LEU A 58 0.15 -5.51 -16.72
C LEU A 58 -0.35 -4.10 -16.34
N GLY A 59 -1.50 -3.67 -16.86
CA GLY A 59 -2.12 -2.41 -16.47
C GLY A 59 -2.50 -2.36 -14.98
N ASP A 60 -2.96 -3.48 -14.41
CA ASP A 60 -3.23 -3.62 -12.97
C ASP A 60 -1.93 -3.56 -12.15
N LEU A 61 -0.87 -4.24 -12.61
CA LEU A 61 0.44 -4.25 -11.95
C LEU A 61 1.15 -2.88 -12.01
N VAL A 62 0.92 -2.10 -13.08
CA VAL A 62 1.37 -0.69 -13.14
C VAL A 62 0.66 0.14 -12.08
N ARG A 63 -0.66 0.00 -11.91
CA ARG A 63 -1.41 0.69 -10.86
C ARG A 63 -0.97 0.27 -9.45
N ALA A 64 -0.61 -1.00 -9.27
CA ALA A 64 -0.05 -1.50 -8.03
C ALA A 64 1.41 -1.07 -7.77
N GLY A 65 2.10 -0.48 -8.75
CA GLY A 65 3.49 -0.05 -8.61
C GLY A 65 4.52 -1.17 -8.73
N LEU A 66 4.13 -2.35 -9.19
CA LEU A 66 5.03 -3.50 -9.43
C LEU A 66 5.67 -3.49 -10.82
N VAL A 67 5.07 -2.77 -11.76
CA VAL A 67 5.51 -2.65 -13.15
C VAL A 67 5.57 -1.18 -13.56
N GLU A 68 6.57 -0.81 -14.31
CA GLU A 68 6.70 0.49 -14.94
C GLU A 68 6.43 0.37 -16.45
N MET A 69 5.62 1.27 -16.99
CA MET A 69 5.33 1.30 -18.42
C MET A 69 5.54 2.70 -19.00
N ALA A 70 6.38 2.79 -20.02
CA ALA A 70 6.50 3.97 -20.85
C ALA A 70 5.96 3.66 -22.25
N PRO A 71 4.93 4.38 -22.74
CA PRO A 71 4.32 4.11 -24.04
C PRO A 71 5.37 4.05 -25.16
N ASN A 72 5.31 3.03 -26.00
CA ASN A 72 6.22 2.76 -27.11
C ASN A 72 7.72 2.65 -26.75
N ARG A 73 8.07 2.50 -25.48
CA ARG A 73 9.47 2.39 -25.03
C ARG A 73 9.74 1.10 -24.27
N TYR A 74 9.02 0.85 -23.18
CA TYR A 74 9.21 -0.35 -22.37
C TYR A 74 8.01 -0.64 -21.47
N THR A 75 7.88 -1.91 -21.11
CA THR A 75 7.22 -2.41 -19.93
C THR A 75 8.28 -3.18 -19.16
N ARG A 76 8.46 -2.90 -17.87
CA ARG A 76 9.49 -3.54 -17.04
C ARG A 76 9.04 -3.68 -15.59
N VAL A 77 9.68 -4.58 -14.86
CA VAL A 77 9.54 -4.69 -13.42
C VAL A 77 10.01 -3.39 -12.77
N ALA A 78 9.27 -2.87 -11.80
CA ALA A 78 9.67 -1.67 -11.07
C ALA A 78 11.00 -1.91 -10.32
N THR A 79 11.78 -0.85 -10.15
CA THR A 79 13.02 -0.92 -9.38
C THR A 79 12.81 -0.17 -8.06
N PRO A 80 12.87 -0.86 -6.89
CA PRO A 80 12.76 -0.21 -5.58
C PRO A 80 13.83 0.88 -5.41
N ARG A 81 13.42 2.02 -4.82
CA ARG A 81 14.29 3.17 -4.56
C ARG A 81 14.21 3.57 -3.09
N ALA A 82 15.37 3.88 -2.51
CA ALA A 82 15.48 4.18 -1.07
C ALA A 82 14.64 5.42 -0.67
N GLU A 83 14.55 6.43 -1.57
CA GLU A 83 13.78 7.64 -1.35
C GLU A 83 12.27 7.39 -1.21
N GLU A 84 11.77 6.29 -1.77
CA GLU A 84 10.34 5.92 -1.72
C GLU A 84 10.00 5.00 -0.53
N ALA A 85 11.00 4.45 0.16
CA ALA A 85 10.79 3.45 1.20
C ALA A 85 10.03 4.01 2.41
N ILE A 86 10.40 5.21 2.89
CA ILE A 86 9.73 5.83 4.04
C ILE A 86 8.26 6.17 3.72
N GLU A 87 7.99 6.71 2.55
CA GLU A 87 6.61 7.01 2.13
C GLU A 87 5.78 5.73 2.00
N ALA A 88 6.37 4.65 1.49
CA ALA A 88 5.72 3.36 1.35
C ALA A 88 5.40 2.74 2.71
N VAL A 89 6.36 2.70 3.64
CA VAL A 89 6.15 2.14 4.97
C VAL A 89 5.11 2.94 5.76
N GLN A 90 5.15 4.27 5.71
CA GLN A 90 4.16 5.11 6.38
C GLN A 90 2.76 4.93 5.80
N THR A 91 2.63 4.78 4.49
CA THR A 91 1.34 4.50 3.87
C THR A 91 0.77 3.16 4.33
N LEU A 92 1.63 2.11 4.42
CA LEU A 92 1.23 0.83 5.00
C LEU A 92 0.81 0.98 6.46
N GLY A 93 1.51 1.79 7.25
CA GLY A 93 1.19 2.06 8.66
C GLY A 93 -0.21 2.61 8.86
N VAL A 94 -0.60 3.62 8.08
CA VAL A 94 -1.96 4.19 8.13
C VAL A 94 -3.03 3.15 7.79
N LEU A 95 -2.80 2.34 6.75
CA LEU A 95 -3.76 1.33 6.32
C LEU A 95 -3.84 0.16 7.32
N PHE A 96 -2.71 -0.33 7.77
CA PHE A 96 -2.62 -1.47 8.67
C PHE A 96 -3.04 -1.09 10.09
N GLY A 97 -2.66 0.09 10.59
CA GLY A 97 -3.12 0.59 11.90
C GLY A 97 -4.63 0.63 11.97
N GLY A 98 -5.29 1.25 10.98
CA GLY A 98 -6.74 1.26 10.89
C GLY A 98 -7.37 -0.14 10.79
N ALA A 99 -6.75 -1.05 10.04
CA ALA A 99 -7.22 -2.44 9.93
C ALA A 99 -7.09 -3.19 11.27
N VAL A 100 -5.96 -3.05 11.98
CA VAL A 100 -5.71 -3.62 13.31
C VAL A 100 -6.75 -3.13 14.30
N ARG A 101 -6.99 -1.81 14.37
CA ARG A 101 -8.00 -1.22 15.26
C ARG A 101 -9.38 -1.82 15.06
N LEU A 102 -9.78 -2.01 13.81
CA LEU A 102 -11.10 -2.57 13.49
C LEU A 102 -11.15 -4.09 13.71
N ALA A 103 -10.05 -4.80 13.47
CA ALA A 103 -9.99 -6.25 13.56
C ALA A 103 -9.98 -6.76 15.01
N VAL A 104 -9.15 -6.15 15.89
CA VAL A 104 -8.91 -6.67 17.25
C VAL A 104 -10.19 -7.00 18.01
N PRO A 105 -11.25 -6.17 18.03
CA PRO A 105 -12.50 -6.49 18.70
C PRO A 105 -13.30 -7.65 18.07
N LEU A 106 -12.96 -8.07 16.86
CA LEU A 106 -13.68 -9.08 16.07
C LEU A 106 -12.95 -10.41 16.00
N LEU A 107 -11.72 -10.49 16.55
CA LEU A 107 -10.87 -11.67 16.43
C LEU A 107 -11.47 -12.86 17.20
N THR A 108 -11.48 -14.02 16.56
CA THR A 108 -11.73 -15.30 17.24
C THR A 108 -10.43 -15.84 17.84
N ALA A 109 -10.53 -16.73 18.81
CA ALA A 109 -9.35 -17.36 19.44
C ALA A 109 -8.41 -18.03 18.40
N GLY A 110 -8.97 -18.65 17.36
CA GLY A 110 -8.18 -19.25 16.28
C GLY A 110 -7.40 -18.23 15.45
N VAL A 111 -8.03 -17.10 15.10
CA VAL A 111 -7.38 -16.03 14.35
C VAL A 111 -6.34 -15.31 15.22
N THR A 112 -6.65 -15.08 16.50
CA THR A 112 -5.67 -14.54 17.46
C THR A 112 -4.42 -15.41 17.55
N ALA A 113 -4.57 -16.73 17.62
CA ALA A 113 -3.44 -17.66 17.65
C ALA A 113 -2.60 -17.57 16.34
N GLN A 114 -3.26 -17.45 15.19
CA GLN A 114 -2.58 -17.27 13.90
C GLN A 114 -1.77 -15.96 13.86
N ILE A 115 -2.36 -14.87 14.33
CA ILE A 115 -1.70 -13.55 14.41
C ILE A 115 -0.49 -13.61 15.33
N VAL A 116 -0.64 -14.22 16.52
CA VAL A 116 0.46 -14.39 17.48
C VAL A 116 1.61 -15.17 16.86
N ALA A 117 1.32 -16.27 16.15
CA ALA A 117 2.35 -17.04 15.45
C ALA A 117 3.04 -16.21 14.35
N GLY A 118 2.28 -15.36 13.63
CA GLY A 118 2.85 -14.43 12.64
C GLY A 118 3.79 -13.39 13.28
N ILE A 119 3.42 -12.85 14.45
CA ILE A 119 4.29 -11.93 15.20
C ILE A 119 5.56 -12.64 15.67
N ASP A 120 5.44 -13.86 16.18
CA ASP A 120 6.59 -14.65 16.63
C ASP A 120 7.54 -14.96 15.46
N ALA A 121 7.04 -15.17 14.24
CA ALA A 121 7.86 -15.30 13.03
C ALA A 121 8.60 -13.98 12.69
N CYS A 122 7.90 -12.83 12.74
CA CYS A 122 8.55 -11.54 12.52
C CYS A 122 9.67 -11.25 13.56
N LEU A 123 9.48 -11.63 14.82
CA LEU A 123 10.50 -11.50 15.87
C LEU A 123 11.71 -12.39 15.57
N ALA A 124 11.50 -13.60 15.07
CA ALA A 124 12.59 -14.50 14.68
C ALA A 124 13.39 -13.96 13.48
N ASP A 125 12.71 -13.33 12.50
CA ASP A 125 13.38 -12.70 11.35
C ASP A 125 14.22 -11.48 11.79
N LEU A 126 13.71 -10.69 12.75
CA LEU A 126 14.46 -9.58 13.34
C LEU A 126 15.75 -10.07 14.04
N ASP A 127 15.65 -11.14 14.83
CA ASP A 127 16.79 -11.73 15.52
C ASP A 127 17.82 -12.33 14.54
N ALA A 128 17.34 -12.79 13.36
CA ALA A 128 18.18 -13.31 12.28
C ALA A 128 18.72 -12.22 11.33
N GLU A 129 18.29 -10.96 11.50
CA GLU A 129 18.57 -9.85 10.59
C GLU A 129 18.14 -10.14 9.12
N ASP A 130 17.10 -10.97 8.93
CA ASP A 130 16.56 -11.35 7.61
C ASP A 130 15.48 -10.36 7.15
N GLY A 131 15.91 -9.28 6.52
CA GLY A 131 15.01 -8.24 6.01
C GLY A 131 13.99 -8.74 4.99
N PRO A 132 14.35 -9.55 3.99
CA PRO A 132 13.40 -10.15 3.05
C PRO A 132 12.33 -11.02 3.73
N ALA A 133 12.72 -11.90 4.66
CA ALA A 133 11.78 -12.74 5.40
C ALA A 133 10.87 -11.89 6.29
N LEU A 134 11.43 -10.93 7.02
CA LEU A 134 10.65 -9.98 7.84
C LEU A 134 9.59 -9.24 7.01
N ASN A 135 9.96 -8.72 5.83
CA ASN A 135 9.00 -8.04 4.96
C ASN A 135 7.86 -8.98 4.54
N ALA A 136 8.17 -10.21 4.15
CA ALA A 136 7.18 -11.20 3.76
C ALA A 136 6.24 -11.58 4.92
N HIS A 137 6.79 -11.88 6.10
CA HIS A 137 6.01 -12.24 7.29
C HIS A 137 5.19 -11.06 7.82
N THR A 138 5.72 -9.83 7.77
CA THR A 138 4.97 -8.60 8.12
C THR A 138 3.75 -8.43 7.22
N VAL A 139 3.92 -8.55 5.90
CA VAL A 139 2.78 -8.47 4.96
C VAL A 139 1.75 -9.56 5.24
N ALA A 140 2.16 -10.81 5.48
CA ALA A 140 1.25 -11.90 5.79
C ALA A 140 0.50 -11.66 7.12
N LEU A 141 1.19 -11.19 8.15
CA LEU A 141 0.63 -10.83 9.45
C LEU A 141 -0.45 -9.77 9.31
N PHE A 142 -0.14 -8.64 8.69
CA PHE A 142 -1.09 -7.54 8.57
C PHE A 142 -2.23 -7.86 7.58
N SER A 143 -1.99 -8.70 6.57
CA SER A 143 -3.07 -9.23 5.72
C SER A 143 -4.11 -10.01 6.55
N THR A 144 -3.69 -10.74 7.59
CA THR A 144 -4.62 -11.43 8.49
C THR A 144 -5.51 -10.43 9.24
N TYR A 145 -4.98 -9.31 9.73
CA TYR A 145 -5.80 -8.26 10.34
C TYR A 145 -6.75 -7.62 9.32
N VAL A 146 -6.27 -7.32 8.11
CA VAL A 146 -7.08 -6.75 7.03
C VAL A 146 -8.26 -7.67 6.70
N ASP A 147 -8.03 -8.97 6.57
CA ASP A 147 -9.09 -9.94 6.24
C ASP A 147 -10.16 -10.05 7.33
N HIS A 148 -9.82 -9.73 8.58
CA HIS A 148 -10.71 -9.81 9.72
C HIS A 148 -11.20 -8.45 10.26
N CYS A 149 -10.89 -7.33 9.58
CA CYS A 149 -11.26 -5.99 10.04
C CYS A 149 -12.75 -5.63 9.87
N GLY A 150 -13.54 -6.48 9.23
CA GLY A 150 -14.98 -6.25 9.02
C GLY A 150 -15.33 -5.08 8.08
N ASN A 151 -14.34 -4.46 7.42
CA ASN A 151 -14.53 -3.32 6.52
C ASN A 151 -14.11 -3.67 5.08
N ALA A 152 -15.10 -4.06 4.25
CA ALA A 152 -14.86 -4.49 2.87
C ALA A 152 -14.19 -3.41 1.98
N SER A 153 -14.42 -2.13 2.27
CA SER A 153 -13.78 -1.04 1.53
C SER A 153 -12.29 -0.94 1.86
N LEU A 154 -11.94 -1.01 3.15
CA LEU A 154 -10.54 -1.02 3.59
C LEU A 154 -9.80 -2.26 3.09
N GLN A 155 -10.43 -3.44 3.17
CA GLN A 155 -9.87 -4.70 2.64
C GLN A 155 -9.51 -4.56 1.16
N ARG A 156 -10.39 -3.98 0.34
CA ARG A 156 -10.13 -3.76 -1.08
C ARG A 156 -8.96 -2.82 -1.31
N VAL A 157 -8.94 -1.66 -0.64
CA VAL A 157 -7.83 -0.71 -0.75
C VAL A 157 -6.51 -1.37 -0.36
N CYS A 158 -6.45 -2.07 0.78
CA CYS A 158 -5.24 -2.76 1.22
C CYS A 158 -4.77 -3.78 0.17
N ARG A 159 -5.66 -4.64 -0.35
CA ARG A 159 -5.29 -5.64 -1.38
C ARG A 159 -4.77 -5.01 -2.67
N ASP A 160 -5.27 -3.83 -3.04
CA ASP A 160 -4.87 -3.16 -4.27
C ASP A 160 -3.47 -2.53 -4.18
N VAL A 161 -3.03 -2.11 -2.99
CA VAL A 161 -1.79 -1.32 -2.84
C VAL A 161 -0.68 -2.02 -2.06
N THR A 162 -0.98 -3.00 -1.19
CA THR A 162 -0.01 -3.61 -0.27
C THR A 162 1.17 -4.23 -1.01
N ASP A 163 0.92 -5.04 -2.06
CA ASP A 163 1.98 -5.72 -2.80
C ASP A 163 2.99 -4.71 -3.37
N GLY A 164 2.53 -3.61 -3.96
CA GLY A 164 3.40 -2.59 -4.53
C GLY A 164 4.15 -1.78 -3.50
N LEU A 165 3.50 -1.43 -2.39
CA LEU A 165 4.15 -0.71 -1.29
C LEU A 165 5.20 -1.60 -0.59
N ALA A 166 4.88 -2.85 -0.31
CA ALA A 166 5.82 -3.81 0.29
C ALA A 166 6.99 -4.12 -0.66
N TYR A 167 6.75 -4.13 -1.98
CA TYR A 167 7.81 -4.31 -2.96
C TYR A 167 8.84 -3.18 -2.93
N LYS A 168 8.44 -1.93 -2.66
CA LYS A 168 9.34 -0.79 -2.50
C LYS A 168 10.29 -0.93 -1.30
N LEU A 169 9.94 -1.77 -0.33
CA LEU A 169 10.77 -2.06 0.84
C LEU A 169 11.82 -3.17 0.58
N ARG A 170 11.85 -3.78 -0.62
CA ARG A 170 12.83 -4.80 -1.01
C ARG A 170 14.17 -4.17 -1.40
N LEU A 171 14.77 -3.44 -0.48
CA LEU A 171 16.07 -2.81 -0.63
C LEU A 171 17.15 -3.66 0.04
N PRO A 172 18.35 -3.80 -0.57
CA PRO A 172 19.46 -4.54 0.05
C PRO A 172 19.90 -3.97 1.40
N ASN A 173 19.64 -2.68 1.62
CA ASN A 173 20.02 -1.95 2.83
C ASN A 173 18.83 -1.50 3.67
N ILE A 174 17.68 -2.18 3.58
CA ILE A 174 16.45 -1.79 4.29
C ILE A 174 16.63 -1.66 5.80
N VAL A 175 17.49 -2.49 6.40
CA VAL A 175 17.86 -2.45 7.81
C VAL A 175 18.46 -1.09 8.23
N GLN A 176 19.12 -0.40 7.30
CA GLN A 176 19.73 0.92 7.55
C GLN A 176 18.72 2.07 7.34
N VAL A 177 17.65 1.80 6.61
CA VAL A 177 16.60 2.79 6.29
C VAL A 177 15.54 2.85 7.38
N LEU A 178 15.19 1.72 7.98
CA LEU A 178 14.16 1.60 9.01
C LEU A 178 14.76 1.53 10.42
N ASN A 179 13.99 1.91 11.44
CA ASN A 179 14.37 1.79 12.86
C ASN A 179 14.30 0.34 13.33
N TRP A 180 15.23 -0.49 12.85
CA TRP A 180 15.27 -1.93 13.13
C TRP A 180 15.31 -2.25 14.63
N ALA A 181 16.09 -1.47 15.40
CA ALA A 181 16.28 -1.72 16.83
C ALA A 181 14.98 -1.57 17.66
N GLY A 182 14.08 -0.67 17.24
CA GLY A 182 12.81 -0.44 17.94
C GLY A 182 11.69 -1.41 17.56
N MET A 183 11.82 -2.11 16.43
CA MET A 183 10.72 -2.94 15.89
C MET A 183 10.35 -4.10 16.79
N ALA A 184 11.33 -4.75 17.42
CA ALA A 184 11.07 -5.91 18.30
C ALA A 184 10.19 -5.55 19.50
N GLU A 185 10.36 -4.36 20.07
CA GLU A 185 9.52 -3.86 21.17
C GLU A 185 8.08 -3.65 20.67
N GLN A 186 7.91 -3.04 19.51
CA GLN A 186 6.59 -2.78 18.93
C GLN A 186 5.86 -4.07 18.54
N TYR A 187 6.55 -5.08 18.01
CA TYR A 187 5.95 -6.39 17.78
C TYR A 187 5.48 -7.06 19.07
N ARG A 188 6.28 -6.97 20.16
CA ARG A 188 5.86 -7.51 21.47
C ARG A 188 4.65 -6.76 22.03
N LEU A 189 4.61 -5.43 21.87
CA LEU A 189 3.47 -4.61 22.26
C LEU A 189 2.21 -4.96 21.46
N LEU A 190 2.33 -5.08 20.13
CA LEU A 190 1.25 -5.51 19.25
C LEU A 190 0.70 -6.89 19.66
N ARG A 191 1.63 -7.83 19.97
CA ARG A 191 1.27 -9.16 20.44
C ARG A 191 0.44 -9.12 21.73
N GLN A 192 0.90 -8.38 22.72
CA GLN A 192 0.19 -8.27 24.01
C GLN A 192 -1.15 -7.59 23.85
N ALA A 193 -1.20 -6.46 23.14
CA ALA A 193 -2.45 -5.75 22.90
C ALA A 193 -3.49 -6.59 22.12
N THR A 194 -3.03 -7.42 21.18
CA THR A 194 -3.90 -8.37 20.47
C THR A 194 -4.47 -9.44 21.39
N LEU A 195 -3.67 -9.99 22.31
CA LEU A 195 -4.10 -10.97 23.31
C LEU A 195 -5.09 -10.37 24.32
N ASP A 196 -4.87 -9.12 24.72
CA ASP A 196 -5.71 -8.40 25.69
C ASP A 196 -6.99 -7.86 25.04
N GLY A 197 -7.10 -7.90 23.71
CA GLY A 197 -8.23 -7.32 22.99
C GLY A 197 -8.25 -5.80 23.05
N ASP A 198 -7.08 -5.15 23.20
CA ASP A 198 -6.93 -3.68 23.21
C ASP A 198 -6.65 -3.13 21.79
N PRO A 199 -7.69 -2.62 21.08
CA PRO A 199 -7.55 -2.16 19.72
C PRO A 199 -6.73 -0.87 19.58
N ILE A 200 -6.68 -0.05 20.63
CA ILE A 200 -5.98 1.24 20.58
C ILE A 200 -4.47 1.02 20.69
N THR A 201 -4.05 0.26 21.70
CA THR A 201 -2.63 -0.06 21.87
C THR A 201 -2.10 -0.88 20.68
N ALA A 202 -2.92 -1.80 20.13
CA ALA A 202 -2.55 -2.57 18.94
C ALA A 202 -2.37 -1.69 17.69
N GLU A 203 -3.28 -0.71 17.44
CA GLU A 203 -3.16 0.28 16.37
C GLU A 203 -1.86 1.07 16.49
N LEU A 204 -1.60 1.66 17.67
CA LEU A 204 -0.42 2.48 17.89
C LEU A 204 0.88 1.69 17.72
N ALA A 205 0.92 0.44 18.16
CA ALA A 205 2.07 -0.44 17.93
C ALA A 205 2.26 -0.75 16.43
N ALA A 206 1.18 -1.00 15.70
CA ALA A 206 1.22 -1.21 14.25
C ALA A 206 1.71 0.04 13.50
N GLU A 207 1.25 1.22 13.89
CA GLU A 207 1.68 2.50 13.33
C GLU A 207 3.17 2.76 13.61
N ALA A 208 3.63 2.50 14.85
CA ALA A 208 5.03 2.66 15.23
C ALA A 208 5.96 1.69 14.47
N LEU A 209 5.53 0.46 14.19
CA LEU A 209 6.24 -0.48 13.32
C LEU A 209 6.47 0.06 11.90
N HIS A 210 5.61 0.99 11.48
CA HIS A 210 5.62 1.59 10.15
C HIS A 210 6.10 3.05 10.16
N GLU A 211 6.92 3.44 11.13
CA GLU A 211 7.54 4.77 11.22
C GLU A 211 6.53 5.94 11.26
N LEU A 212 5.31 5.71 11.72
CA LEU A 212 4.38 6.80 11.98
C LEU A 212 4.73 7.49 13.30
N PRO A 213 4.70 8.83 13.35
CA PRO A 213 5.01 9.55 14.58
C PRO A 213 3.92 9.31 15.63
N GLY A 214 4.28 8.63 16.73
CA GLY A 214 3.37 8.34 17.85
C GLY A 214 3.07 9.54 18.74
N GLU A 215 3.90 10.58 18.70
CA GLU A 215 3.70 11.82 19.47
C GLU A 215 3.44 12.99 18.51
N ARG A 216 2.44 13.81 18.87
CA ARG A 216 2.27 15.10 18.21
C ARG A 216 3.53 15.92 18.46
N PRO A 217 4.25 16.42 17.45
CA PRO A 217 5.40 17.27 17.67
C PRO A 217 4.95 18.41 18.57
N ALA A 218 5.67 18.60 19.70
CA ALA A 218 5.40 19.72 20.59
C ALA A 218 5.40 21.00 19.74
N PRO A 219 4.42 21.90 19.89
CA PRO A 219 4.40 23.14 19.14
C PRO A 219 5.76 23.82 19.35
N ALA A 220 6.42 24.17 18.25
CA ALA A 220 7.74 24.81 18.28
C ALA A 220 7.69 25.96 19.29
N ARG A 221 8.44 25.85 20.39
CA ARG A 221 8.56 26.90 21.36
C ARG A 221 9.30 28.06 20.70
N GLY A 222 8.57 29.14 20.43
CA GLY A 222 9.18 30.39 20.04
C GLY A 222 9.03 30.76 18.58
N GLY A 223 8.02 31.49 18.32
CA GLY A 223 7.74 32.22 17.09
C GLY A 223 6.24 32.30 16.90
N GLY A 224 5.54 32.95 17.83
CA GLY A 224 4.18 33.38 17.54
C GLY A 224 4.21 34.17 16.23
N PRO A 225 3.26 33.92 15.30
CA PRO A 225 3.14 34.83 14.17
C PRO A 225 2.96 36.22 14.72
N GLY A 226 3.90 37.10 14.38
CA GLY A 226 3.70 38.54 14.61
C GLY A 226 2.32 38.93 14.05
N PRO A 227 1.68 39.96 14.59
CA PRO A 227 0.35 40.34 14.16
C PRO A 227 0.33 40.46 12.64
N VAL A 228 -0.47 39.61 12.00
CA VAL A 228 -0.72 39.71 10.56
C VAL A 228 -1.32 41.10 10.35
N ALA A 229 -0.55 42.01 9.75
CA ALA A 229 -1.05 43.30 9.36
C ALA A 229 -2.30 43.05 8.50
N ALA A 230 -3.43 43.55 8.98
CA ALA A 230 -4.68 43.48 8.26
C ALA A 230 -4.47 44.15 6.89
N GLN A 231 -4.56 43.37 5.85
CA GLN A 231 -4.58 43.92 4.49
C GLN A 231 -5.84 44.77 4.35
N PRO A 232 -5.76 45.98 3.79
CA PRO A 232 -6.93 46.81 3.58
C PRO A 232 -7.90 46.08 2.66
N VAL A 233 -9.14 46.00 3.09
CA VAL A 233 -10.26 45.52 2.29
C VAL A 233 -10.34 46.37 1.04
N VAL A 234 -10.06 45.79 -0.11
CA VAL A 234 -10.28 46.46 -1.41
C VAL A 234 -11.80 46.60 -1.56
N GLU A 235 -12.30 47.83 -1.43
CA GLU A 235 -13.68 48.17 -1.75
C GLU A 235 -13.98 47.79 -3.20
N ALA A 236 -15.00 46.96 -3.37
CA ALA A 236 -15.51 46.55 -4.68
C ALA A 236 -16.03 47.84 -5.40
N GLN A 237 -15.44 48.15 -6.54
CA GLN A 237 -15.96 49.19 -7.40
C GLN A 237 -17.35 48.82 -7.91
N PRO A 238 -18.29 49.81 -7.97
CA PRO A 238 -19.65 49.57 -8.46
C PRO A 238 -19.62 49.19 -9.95
N VAL A 239 -20.38 48.14 -10.30
CA VAL A 239 -20.61 47.73 -11.67
C VAL A 239 -21.30 48.84 -12.43
N VAL A 240 -20.64 49.36 -13.46
CA VAL A 240 -21.23 50.35 -14.38
C VAL A 240 -22.28 49.60 -15.23
N GLU A 241 -23.55 49.97 -15.06
CA GLU A 241 -24.67 49.50 -15.91
C GLU A 241 -24.42 49.95 -17.36
N ALA A 242 -24.42 48.98 -18.28
CA ALA A 242 -24.35 49.21 -19.70
C ALA A 242 -25.70 49.81 -20.18
N GLN A 243 -25.67 51.00 -20.75
CA GLN A 243 -26.82 51.62 -21.43
C GLN A 243 -27.19 50.88 -22.71
N PRO A 244 -28.47 50.77 -23.02
CA PRO A 244 -28.90 50.12 -24.26
C PRO A 244 -28.63 51.02 -25.49
N VAL A 245 -28.00 50.41 -26.50
CA VAL A 245 -27.82 51.04 -27.80
C VAL A 245 -29.17 51.06 -28.53
N VAL A 246 -29.75 52.24 -28.71
CA VAL A 246 -30.89 52.46 -29.61
C VAL A 246 -30.36 52.58 -31.02
N GLY A 247 -30.88 51.69 -31.90
CA GLY A 247 -30.53 51.65 -33.31
C GLY A 247 -31.22 52.74 -34.15
N ALA A 248 -30.60 53.08 -35.26
CA ALA A 248 -31.20 53.60 -36.45
C ALA A 248 -30.66 52.86 -37.65
#